data_6b0db9decc6e0d4fd71add6b600dbbf8
#
_entry.id   6b0db9decc6e0d4fd71add6b600dbbf8
#
_cell.length_a   1.000
_cell.length_b   1.000
_cell.length_c   1.000
_cell.angle_alpha   90.00
_cell.angle_beta   90.00
_cell.angle_gamma   90.00
#
_symmetry.space_group_name_H-M   'P 1'
#
loop_
_entity.id
_entity.type
_entity.pdbx_description
1 polymer ?
#
loop_
_entity_poly.entity_id
_entity_poly.type
_entity_poly.pdbx_seq_one_letter_code
_entity_poly.pdbx_strand_id
1 'polypeptide(L)'
;MKKYSLDKFKENRKNKEMKKLTIITTIAISVLILLALYMANSSFRSFIDTYILRKEISEENANSIIIDTEKASLIYAYDKNLVVYSDGNLNFYDVTAKQVANIEITLSRPIADSEKKYLVLGDYGSQKICLLKDNELVWQKDVDGKVSKISVNREGYVAVSVTGTTYESIVMVYNPKGDLQFSKYISQYVLGIDISEDHKYLAIAEMDNTKISPTTKIELVSMELATSNSEKATVNSYQASTNEYLSGIKFQNKKNLICCFDSYILKLNEKENKKIYELSENTAYTDINMLSGFIHVDKETSSVFKSDYRLKINSNDEKAKEKVYIIEGNIKDIKSKDEKIALHLGTKVEFVGKNGWLDKKYKSSQEIKDVVLSNEIGAMIHKNKIDIIEL
;
A
#
# COMPACT_ATOMS: atom_id res chain seq x y z
N MET A 1 70.57 -7.66 -34.54
CA MET A 1 70.24 -7.45 -33.11
C MET A 1 68.91 -6.70 -32.80
N LYS A 2 68.48 -5.68 -33.59
CA LYS A 2 67.27 -4.89 -33.32
C LYS A 2 65.92 -5.66 -33.45
N LYS A 3 65.82 -6.68 -34.30
CA LYS A 3 64.61 -7.42 -34.57
C LYS A 3 64.18 -8.30 -33.37
N TYR A 4 65.13 -8.91 -32.69
CA TYR A 4 64.92 -9.78 -31.52
C TYR A 4 64.39 -9.03 -30.27
N SER A 5 64.68 -7.74 -30.14
CA SER A 5 64.19 -6.91 -29.02
C SER A 5 62.73 -6.45 -29.20
N LEU A 6 62.31 -6.24 -30.47
CA LEU A 6 60.95 -5.81 -30.81
C LEU A 6 59.91 -6.93 -30.63
N ASP A 7 60.28 -8.16 -31.00
CA ASP A 7 59.40 -9.32 -30.83
C ASP A 7 59.19 -9.66 -29.35
N LYS A 8 60.25 -9.60 -28.57
CA LYS A 8 60.17 -9.78 -27.11
C LYS A 8 59.34 -8.71 -26.40
N PHE A 9 59.35 -7.48 -26.94
CA PHE A 9 58.54 -6.36 -26.42
C PHE A 9 57.06 -6.53 -26.77
N LYS A 10 56.75 -7.00 -27.98
CA LYS A 10 55.39 -7.32 -28.42
C LYS A 10 54.81 -8.52 -27.65
N GLU A 11 55.62 -9.55 -27.41
CA GLU A 11 55.26 -10.72 -26.64
C GLU A 11 55.00 -10.36 -25.17
N ASN A 12 55.80 -9.55 -24.55
CA ASN A 12 55.60 -9.06 -23.19
C ASN A 12 54.34 -8.18 -23.06
N ARG A 13 54.02 -7.37 -24.06
CA ARG A 13 52.82 -6.55 -24.11
C ARG A 13 51.57 -7.44 -24.26
N LYS A 14 51.61 -8.44 -25.14
CA LYS A 14 50.52 -9.42 -25.35
C LYS A 14 50.29 -10.24 -24.09
N ASN A 15 51.33 -10.68 -23.41
CA ASN A 15 51.23 -11.42 -22.13
C ASN A 15 50.65 -10.55 -20.99
N LYS A 16 50.97 -9.25 -20.98
CA LYS A 16 50.42 -8.30 -20.00
C LYS A 16 48.93 -8.02 -20.26
N GLU A 17 48.51 -7.91 -21.52
CA GLU A 17 47.10 -7.77 -21.90
C GLU A 17 46.30 -9.04 -21.63
N MET A 18 46.86 -10.23 -21.93
CA MET A 18 46.25 -11.51 -21.58
C MET A 18 46.07 -11.67 -20.07
N LYS A 19 47.06 -11.34 -19.25
CA LYS A 19 46.96 -11.36 -17.79
C LYS A 19 45.87 -10.41 -17.28
N LYS A 20 45.76 -9.19 -17.85
CA LYS A 20 44.67 -8.27 -17.50
C LYS A 20 43.29 -8.82 -17.86
N LEU A 21 43.16 -9.40 -19.05
CA LEU A 21 41.90 -10.02 -19.48
C LEU A 21 41.51 -11.20 -18.56
N THR A 22 42.46 -12.06 -18.21
CA THR A 22 42.24 -13.18 -17.28
C THR A 22 41.78 -12.67 -15.90
N ILE A 23 42.40 -11.63 -15.37
CA ILE A 23 41.98 -11.03 -14.09
C ILE A 23 40.56 -10.47 -14.19
N ILE A 24 40.24 -9.74 -15.26
CA ILE A 24 38.89 -9.18 -15.47
C ILE A 24 37.84 -10.29 -15.59
N THR A 25 38.12 -11.34 -16.37
CA THR A 25 37.19 -12.49 -16.50
C THR A 25 37.02 -13.25 -15.22
N THR A 26 38.10 -13.44 -14.42
CA THR A 26 37.99 -14.09 -13.09
C THR A 26 37.15 -13.26 -12.13
N ILE A 27 37.32 -11.95 -12.08
CA ILE A 27 36.50 -11.05 -11.27
C ILE A 27 35.03 -11.12 -11.70
N ALA A 28 34.77 -11.06 -13.02
CA ALA A 28 33.41 -11.13 -13.56
C ALA A 28 32.72 -12.46 -13.18
N ILE A 29 33.42 -13.58 -13.30
CA ILE A 29 32.90 -14.90 -12.90
C ILE A 29 32.66 -14.96 -11.39
N SER A 30 33.56 -14.42 -10.57
CA SER A 30 33.37 -14.36 -9.11
C SER A 30 32.15 -13.52 -8.72
N VAL A 31 31.93 -12.38 -9.35
CA VAL A 31 30.75 -11.54 -9.14
C VAL A 31 29.46 -12.28 -9.52
N LEU A 32 29.46 -12.99 -10.66
CA LEU A 32 28.31 -13.80 -11.08
C LEU A 32 27.98 -14.94 -10.10
N ILE A 33 29.02 -15.62 -9.55
CA ILE A 33 28.85 -16.65 -8.52
C ILE A 33 28.26 -16.05 -7.23
N LEU A 34 28.77 -14.91 -6.77
CA LEU A 34 28.25 -14.23 -5.58
C LEU A 34 26.79 -13.78 -5.80
N LEU A 35 26.45 -13.31 -6.98
CA LEU A 35 25.11 -12.90 -7.35
C LEU A 35 24.15 -14.11 -7.40
N ALA A 36 24.60 -15.21 -7.95
CA ALA A 36 23.85 -16.48 -7.94
C ALA A 36 23.61 -17.01 -6.52
N LEU A 37 24.63 -16.96 -5.66
CA LEU A 37 24.51 -17.32 -4.24
C LEU A 37 23.54 -16.38 -3.50
N TYR A 38 23.62 -15.08 -3.74
CA TYR A 38 22.71 -14.11 -3.17
C TYR A 38 21.26 -14.37 -3.58
N MET A 39 21.01 -14.79 -4.83
CA MET A 39 19.67 -15.12 -5.31
C MET A 39 19.17 -16.49 -4.82
N ALA A 40 20.04 -17.48 -4.66
CA ALA A 40 19.67 -18.87 -4.38
C ALA A 40 19.65 -19.20 -2.87
N ASN A 41 20.38 -18.49 -2.03
CA ASN A 41 20.56 -18.82 -0.62
C ASN A 41 20.07 -17.68 0.29
N SER A 42 18.97 -17.94 1.03
CA SER A 42 18.37 -16.97 1.93
C SER A 42 19.28 -16.51 3.07
N SER A 43 20.06 -17.45 3.66
CA SER A 43 20.99 -17.12 4.74
C SER A 43 22.16 -16.25 4.26
N PHE A 44 22.69 -16.54 3.04
CA PHE A 44 23.73 -15.73 2.44
C PHE A 44 23.18 -14.33 2.05
N ARG A 45 21.95 -14.26 1.57
CA ARG A 45 21.26 -13.01 1.29
C ARG A 45 21.09 -12.18 2.55
N SER A 46 20.55 -12.77 3.63
CA SER A 46 20.39 -12.09 4.93
C SER A 46 21.71 -11.57 5.47
N PHE A 47 22.79 -12.33 5.34
CA PHE A 47 24.14 -11.88 5.71
C PHE A 47 24.59 -10.64 4.91
N ILE A 48 24.46 -10.68 3.58
CA ILE A 48 24.81 -9.55 2.72
C ILE A 48 23.95 -8.32 3.02
N ASP A 49 22.64 -8.51 3.17
CA ASP A 49 21.70 -7.43 3.45
C ASP A 49 21.98 -6.76 4.80
N THR A 50 22.25 -7.55 5.82
CA THR A 50 22.51 -7.04 7.18
C THR A 50 23.89 -6.40 7.31
N TYR A 51 24.96 -7.11 6.93
CA TYR A 51 26.33 -6.71 7.26
C TYR A 51 27.03 -5.91 6.17
N ILE A 52 26.69 -6.10 4.91
CA ILE A 52 27.31 -5.41 3.76
C ILE A 52 26.47 -4.25 3.28
N LEU A 53 25.18 -4.49 3.00
CA LEU A 53 24.25 -3.46 2.51
C LEU A 53 23.62 -2.64 3.64
N ARG A 54 23.81 -3.04 4.89
CA ARG A 54 23.32 -2.34 6.09
C ARG A 54 21.83 -2.02 6.02
N LYS A 55 21.04 -2.96 5.53
CA LYS A 55 19.57 -2.80 5.42
C LYS A 55 18.86 -2.90 6.78
N GLU A 56 19.54 -3.41 7.82
CA GLU A 56 18.99 -3.46 9.18
C GLU A 56 19.19 -2.12 9.89
N ILE A 57 18.10 -1.57 10.36
CA ILE A 57 18.03 -0.33 11.15
C ILE A 57 17.60 -0.72 12.55
N SER A 58 18.43 -0.43 13.54
CA SER A 58 18.05 -0.59 14.94
C SER A 58 17.22 0.60 15.41
N GLU A 59 16.46 0.39 16.46
CA GLU A 59 15.69 1.42 17.16
C GLU A 59 16.50 2.69 17.47
N GLU A 60 17.77 2.54 17.86
CA GLU A 60 18.68 3.64 18.20
C GLU A 60 19.05 4.51 16.98
N ASN A 61 18.94 3.98 15.77
CA ASN A 61 19.28 4.66 14.52
C ASN A 61 18.05 5.16 13.74
N ALA A 62 16.85 4.93 14.26
CA ALA A 62 15.62 5.46 13.69
C ALA A 62 15.35 6.87 14.21
N ASN A 63 14.69 7.69 13.41
CA ASN A 63 14.22 8.98 13.87
C ASN A 63 12.92 8.80 14.66
N SER A 64 12.84 9.35 15.85
CA SER A 64 11.73 9.08 16.78
C SER A 64 10.96 10.34 17.15
N ILE A 65 9.64 10.21 17.16
CA ILE A 65 8.73 11.19 17.77
C ILE A 65 8.31 10.61 19.13
N ILE A 66 8.61 11.33 20.20
CA ILE A 66 8.22 10.92 21.55
C ILE A 66 6.79 11.43 21.80
N ILE A 67 5.84 10.53 21.83
CA ILE A 67 4.41 10.84 22.02
C ILE A 67 3.70 9.62 22.62
N ASP A 68 2.73 9.89 23.49
CA ASP A 68 1.79 8.86 23.94
C ASP A 68 0.82 8.52 22.81
N THR A 69 1.08 7.41 22.10
CA THR A 69 0.31 7.02 20.92
C THR A 69 -1.12 6.60 21.26
N GLU A 70 -1.44 6.35 22.54
CA GLU A 70 -2.81 6.04 22.98
C GLU A 70 -3.69 7.29 22.97
N LYS A 71 -3.10 8.49 22.97
CA LYS A 71 -3.81 9.77 22.84
C LYS A 71 -3.97 10.23 21.39
N ALA A 72 -3.23 9.65 20.47
CA ALA A 72 -3.38 9.95 19.05
C ALA A 72 -4.61 9.22 18.50
N SER A 73 -5.57 9.99 18.00
CA SER A 73 -6.78 9.43 17.39
C SER A 73 -6.56 8.98 15.94
N LEU A 74 -5.48 9.45 15.29
CA LEU A 74 -5.06 9.03 13.96
C LEU A 74 -3.54 9.11 13.85
N ILE A 75 -2.92 8.05 13.34
CA ILE A 75 -1.53 8.03 12.87
C ILE A 75 -1.56 7.49 11.46
N TYR A 76 -1.06 8.27 10.49
CA TYR A 76 -1.21 7.95 9.07
C TYR A 76 0.02 8.36 8.27
N ALA A 77 0.50 7.51 7.38
CA ALA A 77 1.59 7.85 6.46
C ALA A 77 1.03 8.47 5.18
N TYR A 78 1.51 9.65 4.84
CA TYR A 78 1.03 10.46 3.74
C TYR A 78 2.20 11.07 2.97
N ASP A 79 2.32 10.71 1.69
CA ASP A 79 3.45 11.13 0.85
C ASP A 79 4.80 10.86 1.56
N LYS A 80 5.57 11.87 1.91
CA LYS A 80 6.84 11.80 2.67
C LYS A 80 6.69 12.24 4.14
N ASN A 81 5.48 12.33 4.64
CA ASN A 81 5.23 12.78 6.00
C ASN A 81 4.46 11.71 6.80
N LEU A 82 4.72 11.71 8.09
CA LEU A 82 3.84 11.08 9.06
C LEU A 82 2.86 12.10 9.59
N VAL A 83 1.59 11.77 9.57
CA VAL A 83 0.50 12.59 10.08
C VAL A 83 0.04 12.01 11.41
N VAL A 84 0.02 12.84 12.45
CA VAL A 84 -0.47 12.48 13.78
C VAL A 84 -1.54 13.47 14.20
N TYR A 85 -2.75 12.98 14.44
CA TYR A 85 -3.85 13.76 14.97
C TYR A 85 -4.04 13.49 16.45
N SER A 86 -3.92 14.52 17.26
CA SER A 86 -4.16 14.50 18.69
C SER A 86 -4.65 15.86 19.20
N ASP A 87 -5.57 15.86 20.14
CA ASP A 87 -6.04 17.06 20.85
C ASP A 87 -6.44 18.23 19.91
N GLY A 88 -7.11 17.91 18.78
CA GLY A 88 -7.57 18.92 17.81
C GLY A 88 -6.49 19.44 16.88
N ASN A 89 -5.30 18.85 16.91
CA ASN A 89 -4.15 19.25 16.09
C ASN A 89 -3.76 18.12 15.13
N LEU A 90 -3.62 18.46 13.86
CA LEU A 90 -3.08 17.60 12.82
C LEU A 90 -1.63 17.99 12.60
N ASN A 91 -0.70 17.21 13.13
CA ASN A 91 0.74 17.44 13.05
C ASN A 91 1.36 16.62 11.94
N PHE A 92 2.20 17.25 11.12
CA PHE A 92 2.95 16.61 10.05
C PHE A 92 4.43 16.55 10.42
N TYR A 93 5.01 15.37 10.33
CA TYR A 93 6.42 15.11 10.62
C TYR A 93 7.11 14.57 9.39
N ASP A 94 8.30 15.07 9.09
CA ASP A 94 9.15 14.52 8.01
C ASP A 94 9.90 13.26 8.48
N VAL A 95 10.66 12.68 7.56
CA VAL A 95 11.47 11.47 7.82
C VAL A 95 12.51 11.66 8.93
N THR A 96 12.88 12.90 9.26
CA THR A 96 13.82 13.23 10.36
C THR A 96 13.12 13.40 11.71
N ALA A 97 11.80 13.08 11.77
CA ALA A 97 10.92 13.30 12.92
C ALA A 97 10.74 14.79 13.30
N LYS A 98 11.05 15.71 12.39
CA LYS A 98 10.82 17.15 12.59
C LYS A 98 9.41 17.50 12.15
N GLN A 99 8.70 18.25 13.01
CA GLN A 99 7.39 18.80 12.66
C GLN A 99 7.54 19.85 11.55
N VAL A 100 6.86 19.65 10.43
CA VAL A 100 6.92 20.50 9.23
C VAL A 100 5.65 21.33 9.02
N ALA A 101 4.52 20.87 9.58
CA ALA A 101 3.26 21.62 9.56
C ALA A 101 2.39 21.24 10.75
N ASN A 102 1.45 22.13 11.07
CA ASN A 102 0.38 21.90 12.05
C ASN A 102 -0.89 22.57 11.54
N ILE A 103 -2.02 21.88 11.65
CA ILE A 103 -3.34 22.40 11.26
C ILE A 103 -4.30 22.13 12.42
N GLU A 104 -4.91 23.18 12.94
CA GLU A 104 -5.98 23.05 13.92
C GLU A 104 -7.28 22.65 13.23
N ILE A 105 -7.80 21.50 13.61
CA ILE A 105 -9.06 20.95 13.09
C ILE A 105 -9.71 20.07 14.15
N THR A 106 -11.01 20.24 14.38
CA THR A 106 -11.73 19.43 15.37
C THR A 106 -12.39 18.25 14.68
N LEU A 107 -11.91 17.03 14.97
CA LEU A 107 -12.47 15.76 14.56
C LEU A 107 -12.61 14.85 15.78
N SER A 108 -13.69 14.10 15.87
CA SER A 108 -13.96 13.20 16.99
C SER A 108 -13.42 11.78 16.74
N ARG A 109 -13.64 11.27 15.55
CA ARG A 109 -13.16 9.95 15.08
C ARG A 109 -12.62 10.07 13.67
N PRO A 110 -11.38 10.62 13.52
CA PRO A 110 -10.81 10.86 12.20
C PRO A 110 -10.57 9.55 11.45
N ILE A 111 -10.95 9.53 10.18
CA ILE A 111 -10.55 8.56 9.18
C ILE A 111 -9.80 9.29 8.08
N ALA A 112 -8.89 8.60 7.40
CA ALA A 112 -8.03 9.18 6.38
C ALA A 112 -7.93 8.29 5.13
N ASP A 113 -7.80 8.92 3.98
CA ASP A 113 -7.32 8.31 2.76
C ASP A 113 -6.41 9.29 2.02
N SER A 114 -5.42 8.77 1.29
CA SER A 114 -4.47 9.62 0.58
C SER A 114 -4.04 9.04 -0.75
N GLU A 115 -3.83 9.94 -1.71
CA GLU A 115 -3.23 9.58 -2.99
C GLU A 115 -2.28 10.68 -3.45
N LYS A 116 -0.97 10.34 -3.58
CA LYS A 116 0.10 11.31 -3.86
C LYS A 116 0.08 12.46 -2.84
N LYS A 117 -0.05 13.70 -3.31
CA LYS A 117 -0.04 14.93 -2.51
C LYS A 117 -1.38 15.31 -1.88
N TYR A 118 -2.42 14.50 -2.09
CA TYR A 118 -3.74 14.76 -1.50
C TYR A 118 -4.00 13.84 -0.32
N LEU A 119 -4.53 14.42 0.74
CA LEU A 119 -5.00 13.73 1.94
C LEU A 119 -6.42 14.19 2.21
N VAL A 120 -7.36 13.26 2.26
CA VAL A 120 -8.73 13.52 2.72
C VAL A 120 -8.89 13.02 4.14
N LEU A 121 -9.50 13.82 4.99
CA LEU A 121 -9.93 13.42 6.33
C LEU A 121 -11.43 13.53 6.44
N GLY A 122 -12.02 12.58 7.13
CA GLY A 122 -13.44 12.56 7.50
C GLY A 122 -13.59 12.31 9.00
N ASP A 123 -14.61 12.90 9.60
CA ASP A 123 -14.99 12.60 10.97
C ASP A 123 -16.08 11.52 10.99
N TYR A 124 -15.67 10.26 11.19
CA TYR A 124 -16.57 9.10 11.13
C TYR A 124 -17.75 9.23 12.09
N GLY A 125 -18.96 9.10 11.56
CA GLY A 125 -20.21 9.25 12.30
C GLY A 125 -20.59 10.70 12.59
N SER A 126 -19.85 11.69 12.07
CA SER A 126 -20.13 13.13 12.08
C SER A 126 -20.26 13.62 10.63
N GLN A 127 -20.34 14.92 10.41
CA GLN A 127 -20.60 15.51 9.10
C GLN A 127 -19.34 16.08 8.42
N LYS A 128 -18.25 16.25 9.17
CA LYS A 128 -17.08 17.01 8.70
C LYS A 128 -16.19 16.18 7.79
N ILE A 129 -15.80 16.81 6.68
CA ILE A 129 -14.74 16.34 5.78
C ILE A 129 -13.81 17.50 5.42
N CYS A 130 -12.55 17.19 5.15
CA CYS A 130 -11.60 18.16 4.64
C CYS A 130 -10.63 17.54 3.65
N LEU A 131 -10.18 18.34 2.69
CA LEU A 131 -9.12 17.98 1.74
C LEU A 131 -7.88 18.82 2.04
N LEU A 132 -6.76 18.14 2.13
CA LEU A 132 -5.43 18.75 2.23
C LEU A 132 -4.62 18.43 0.98
N LYS A 133 -3.67 19.30 0.68
CA LYS A 133 -2.71 19.13 -0.40
C LYS A 133 -1.38 19.72 0.05
N ASP A 134 -0.29 18.96 -0.10
CA ASP A 134 1.07 19.40 0.26
C ASP A 134 1.15 19.96 1.70
N ASN A 135 0.47 19.32 2.67
CA ASN A 135 0.35 19.68 4.09
C ASN A 135 -0.42 20.99 4.37
N GLU A 136 -1.20 21.48 3.41
CA GLU A 136 -2.03 22.68 3.57
C GLU A 136 -3.51 22.32 3.41
N LEU A 137 -4.38 22.98 4.16
CA LEU A 137 -5.84 22.81 4.05
C LEU A 137 -6.33 23.49 2.78
N VAL A 138 -6.91 22.72 1.85
CA VAL A 138 -7.51 23.23 0.62
C VAL A 138 -8.94 23.69 0.87
N TRP A 139 -9.75 22.82 1.48
CA TRP A 139 -11.11 23.14 1.90
C TRP A 139 -11.58 22.21 3.02
N GLN A 140 -12.55 22.69 3.77
CA GLN A 140 -13.29 21.96 4.80
C GLN A 140 -14.78 22.26 4.63
N LYS A 141 -15.62 21.25 4.89
CA LYS A 141 -17.08 21.39 4.84
C LYS A 141 -17.78 20.34 5.68
N ASP A 142 -19.04 20.59 5.94
CA ASP A 142 -19.96 19.61 6.48
C ASP A 142 -20.80 19.02 5.34
N VAL A 143 -21.00 17.71 5.37
CA VAL A 143 -21.84 16.97 4.45
C VAL A 143 -23.20 16.68 5.05
N ASP A 144 -24.21 16.46 4.19
CA ASP A 144 -25.54 16.11 4.68
C ASP A 144 -25.62 14.61 4.98
N GLY A 145 -25.42 14.26 6.25
CA GLY A 145 -25.40 12.90 6.78
C GLY A 145 -24.13 12.58 7.57
N LYS A 146 -24.06 11.38 8.12
CA LYS A 146 -22.92 10.91 8.92
C LYS A 146 -21.89 10.23 8.04
N VAL A 147 -20.67 10.74 8.00
CA VAL A 147 -19.53 10.18 7.24
C VAL A 147 -19.30 8.72 7.64
N SER A 148 -19.26 7.83 6.66
CA SER A 148 -18.98 6.41 6.84
C SER A 148 -17.73 5.94 6.09
N LYS A 149 -17.51 6.43 4.86
CA LYS A 149 -16.34 6.12 4.01
C LYS A 149 -15.88 7.38 3.29
N ILE A 150 -14.58 7.45 3.03
CA ILE A 150 -13.98 8.50 2.23
C ILE A 150 -12.97 7.87 1.26
N SER A 151 -12.74 8.51 0.14
CA SER A 151 -11.67 8.18 -0.80
C SER A 151 -11.22 9.43 -1.52
N VAL A 152 -9.93 9.52 -1.87
CA VAL A 152 -9.36 10.58 -2.69
C VAL A 152 -8.50 9.99 -3.80
N ASN A 153 -8.59 10.58 -5.00
CA ASN A 153 -7.71 10.19 -6.09
C ASN A 153 -6.51 11.15 -6.23
N ARG A 154 -5.56 10.80 -7.11
CA ARG A 154 -4.33 11.59 -7.35
C ARG A 154 -4.55 12.99 -7.91
N GLU A 155 -5.74 13.30 -8.40
CA GLU A 155 -6.13 14.63 -8.90
C GLU A 155 -6.88 15.45 -7.87
N GLY A 156 -7.20 14.88 -6.68
CA GLY A 156 -7.87 15.54 -5.57
C GLY A 156 -9.39 15.51 -5.64
N TYR A 157 -9.98 14.65 -6.47
CA TYR A 157 -11.42 14.36 -6.36
C TYR A 157 -11.67 13.53 -5.13
N VAL A 158 -12.72 13.87 -4.39
CA VAL A 158 -13.09 13.23 -3.12
C VAL A 158 -14.45 12.56 -3.26
N ALA A 159 -14.53 11.29 -2.95
CA ALA A 159 -15.79 10.60 -2.69
C ALA A 159 -16.02 10.45 -1.19
N VAL A 160 -17.24 10.68 -0.75
CA VAL A 160 -17.67 10.42 0.62
C VAL A 160 -18.99 9.66 0.61
N SER A 161 -19.05 8.61 1.40
CA SER A 161 -20.30 7.92 1.71
C SER A 161 -20.82 8.40 3.06
N VAL A 162 -22.09 8.76 3.11
CA VAL A 162 -22.78 9.18 4.33
C VAL A 162 -24.00 8.29 4.60
N THR A 163 -24.39 8.20 5.87
CA THR A 163 -25.56 7.45 6.36
C THR A 163 -26.44 8.36 7.24
N GLY A 164 -27.57 7.84 7.71
CA GLY A 164 -28.46 8.59 8.60
C GLY A 164 -29.33 9.63 7.90
N THR A 165 -29.59 9.43 6.61
CA THR A 165 -30.51 10.21 5.77
C THR A 165 -31.78 9.40 5.50
N THR A 166 -32.61 9.85 4.56
CA THR A 166 -33.79 9.11 4.08
C THR A 166 -33.39 7.82 3.36
N TYR A 167 -32.20 7.80 2.73
CA TYR A 167 -31.61 6.63 2.11
C TYR A 167 -30.65 5.96 3.08
N GLU A 168 -30.37 4.67 2.91
CA GLU A 168 -29.42 3.93 3.73
C GLU A 168 -28.02 4.52 3.61
N SER A 169 -27.63 4.87 2.40
CA SER A 169 -26.37 5.58 2.13
C SER A 169 -26.53 6.57 0.97
N ILE A 170 -25.75 7.64 0.98
CA ILE A 170 -25.56 8.55 -0.14
C ILE A 170 -24.06 8.65 -0.42
N VAL A 171 -23.65 8.46 -1.67
CA VAL A 171 -22.28 8.69 -2.11
C VAL A 171 -22.22 10.02 -2.85
N MET A 172 -21.46 10.96 -2.31
CA MET A 172 -21.24 12.30 -2.87
C MET A 172 -19.83 12.39 -3.43
N VAL A 173 -19.66 13.05 -4.56
CA VAL A 173 -18.36 13.29 -5.18
C VAL A 173 -18.10 14.78 -5.30
N TYR A 174 -16.94 15.22 -4.81
CA TYR A 174 -16.47 16.60 -4.86
C TYR A 174 -15.25 16.73 -5.76
N ASN A 175 -15.16 17.85 -6.49
CA ASN A 175 -13.95 18.18 -7.26
C ASN A 175 -12.82 18.70 -6.33
N PRO A 176 -11.60 18.93 -6.82
CA PRO A 176 -10.49 19.43 -6.01
C PRO A 176 -10.73 20.81 -5.36
N LYS A 177 -11.69 21.57 -5.84
CA LYS A 177 -12.09 22.87 -5.26
C LYS A 177 -13.16 22.73 -4.17
N GLY A 178 -13.69 21.51 -3.99
CA GLY A 178 -14.76 21.21 -3.05
C GLY A 178 -16.17 21.43 -3.60
N ASP A 179 -16.36 21.63 -4.91
CA ASP A 179 -17.69 21.73 -5.49
C ASP A 179 -18.29 20.34 -5.67
N LEU A 180 -19.55 20.15 -5.25
CA LEU A 180 -20.28 18.92 -5.43
C LEU A 180 -20.52 18.67 -6.91
N GLN A 181 -20.07 17.51 -7.40
CA GLN A 181 -20.27 17.10 -8.79
C GLN A 181 -21.58 16.35 -8.98
N PHE A 182 -21.84 15.39 -8.14
CA PHE A 182 -23.09 14.62 -8.10
C PHE A 182 -23.24 13.89 -6.77
N SER A 183 -24.47 13.41 -6.51
CA SER A 183 -24.80 12.48 -5.43
C SER A 183 -25.48 11.26 -6.03
N LYS A 184 -25.13 10.07 -5.53
CA LYS A 184 -25.79 8.80 -5.86
C LYS A 184 -26.45 8.23 -4.63
N TYR A 185 -27.73 7.95 -4.71
CA TYR A 185 -28.54 7.41 -3.63
C TYR A 185 -28.47 5.89 -3.63
N ILE A 186 -28.16 5.29 -2.48
CA ILE A 186 -27.92 3.88 -2.32
C ILE A 186 -28.91 3.32 -1.27
N SER A 187 -29.65 2.28 -1.65
CA SER A 187 -30.62 1.63 -0.76
C SER A 187 -29.97 0.64 0.22
N GLN A 188 -28.66 0.45 0.10
CA GLN A 188 -27.90 -0.56 0.84
C GLN A 188 -26.75 0.09 1.62
N TYR A 189 -26.10 -0.67 2.50
CA TYR A 189 -24.89 -0.21 3.18
C TYR A 189 -23.70 -0.17 2.24
N VAL A 190 -22.98 0.94 2.20
CA VAL A 190 -21.73 1.07 1.43
C VAL A 190 -20.57 0.47 2.22
N LEU A 191 -19.97 -0.58 1.66
CA LEU A 191 -18.79 -1.26 2.22
C LEU A 191 -17.49 -0.54 1.86
N GLY A 192 -17.40 0.01 0.64
CA GLY A 192 -16.23 0.68 0.12
C GLY A 192 -16.56 1.58 -1.05
N ILE A 193 -15.74 2.60 -1.23
CA ILE A 193 -15.77 3.52 -2.38
C ILE A 193 -14.34 3.78 -2.83
N ASP A 194 -14.12 3.96 -4.12
CA ASP A 194 -12.83 4.41 -4.66
C ASP A 194 -13.02 5.16 -5.98
N ILE A 195 -12.12 6.09 -6.31
CA ILE A 195 -12.16 6.90 -7.54
C ILE A 195 -10.97 6.53 -8.42
N SER A 196 -11.21 6.32 -9.71
CA SER A 196 -10.12 6.06 -10.67
C SER A 196 -9.14 7.24 -10.76
N GLU A 197 -7.87 6.94 -11.12
CA GLU A 197 -6.81 7.95 -11.23
C GLU A 197 -7.19 9.18 -12.05
N ASP A 198 -7.91 8.98 -13.15
CA ASP A 198 -8.31 10.02 -14.11
C ASP A 198 -9.75 10.52 -13.89
N HIS A 199 -10.30 10.31 -12.70
CA HIS A 199 -11.66 10.68 -12.27
C HIS A 199 -12.79 10.31 -13.25
N LYS A 200 -12.60 9.27 -14.07
CA LYS A 200 -13.66 8.81 -14.99
C LYS A 200 -14.65 7.88 -14.33
N TYR A 201 -14.20 7.11 -13.35
CA TYR A 201 -15.02 6.11 -12.70
C TYR A 201 -15.00 6.27 -11.18
N LEU A 202 -16.17 6.04 -10.60
CA LEU A 202 -16.38 5.81 -9.18
C LEU A 202 -16.76 4.35 -9.01
N ALA A 203 -16.10 3.64 -8.11
CA ALA A 203 -16.48 2.32 -7.66
C ALA A 203 -17.25 2.43 -6.34
N ILE A 204 -18.35 1.67 -6.23
CA ILE A 204 -19.16 1.57 -5.03
C ILE A 204 -19.38 0.09 -4.76
N ALA A 205 -18.94 -0.37 -3.59
CA ALA A 205 -19.28 -1.69 -3.09
C ALA A 205 -20.37 -1.56 -2.03
N GLU A 206 -21.46 -2.26 -2.21
CA GLU A 206 -22.64 -2.23 -1.36
C GLU A 206 -23.00 -3.64 -0.86
N MET A 207 -23.61 -3.72 0.31
CA MET A 207 -24.05 -4.98 0.92
C MET A 207 -25.57 -5.02 1.03
N ASP A 208 -26.18 -5.94 0.31
CA ASP A 208 -27.59 -6.28 0.45
C ASP A 208 -27.79 -7.21 1.66
N ASN A 209 -28.29 -6.64 2.74
CA ASN A 209 -28.60 -7.33 3.99
C ASN A 209 -30.10 -7.64 4.16
N THR A 210 -30.91 -7.42 3.12
CA THR A 210 -32.34 -7.70 3.16
C THR A 210 -32.66 -9.19 3.11
N LYS A 211 -31.66 -10.02 2.72
CA LYS A 211 -31.75 -11.47 2.63
C LYS A 211 -31.15 -12.13 3.87
N ILE A 212 -31.51 -13.40 4.10
CA ILE A 212 -30.96 -14.23 5.19
C ILE A 212 -29.43 -14.31 5.10
N SER A 213 -28.88 -14.42 3.88
CA SER A 213 -27.44 -14.38 3.62
C SER A 213 -27.12 -13.08 2.87
N PRO A 214 -26.37 -12.16 3.48
CA PRO A 214 -25.96 -10.94 2.81
C PRO A 214 -25.18 -11.22 1.54
N THR A 215 -25.34 -10.36 0.54
CA THR A 215 -24.59 -10.43 -0.71
C THR A 215 -23.95 -9.09 -1.02
N THR A 216 -22.77 -9.12 -1.64
CA THR A 216 -22.05 -7.92 -2.05
C THR A 216 -22.32 -7.61 -3.51
N LYS A 217 -22.65 -6.37 -3.81
CA LYS A 217 -22.72 -5.82 -5.17
C LYS A 217 -21.65 -4.76 -5.33
N ILE A 218 -20.98 -4.75 -6.48
CA ILE A 218 -20.00 -3.72 -6.83
C ILE A 218 -20.52 -3.03 -8.09
N GLU A 219 -20.63 -1.71 -8.05
CA GLU A 219 -20.98 -0.88 -9.18
C GLU A 219 -19.79 -0.06 -9.66
N LEU A 220 -19.61 -0.02 -10.97
CA LEU A 220 -18.71 0.90 -11.65
C LEU A 220 -19.56 2.00 -12.28
N VAL A 221 -19.39 3.22 -11.79
CA VAL A 221 -20.18 4.39 -12.18
C VAL A 221 -19.33 5.32 -13.04
N SER A 222 -19.82 5.71 -14.22
CA SER A 222 -19.19 6.77 -15.00
C SER A 222 -19.45 8.11 -14.35
N MET A 223 -18.41 8.82 -13.94
CA MET A 223 -18.53 10.13 -13.29
C MET A 223 -19.06 11.20 -14.24
N GLU A 224 -18.74 11.12 -15.53
CA GLU A 224 -19.28 12.01 -16.56
C GLU A 224 -20.81 11.85 -16.70
N LEU A 225 -21.29 10.61 -16.83
CA LEU A 225 -22.73 10.35 -16.92
C LEU A 225 -23.45 10.72 -15.62
N ALA A 226 -22.80 10.52 -14.47
CA ALA A 226 -23.37 10.78 -13.16
C ALA A 226 -23.67 12.27 -12.92
N THR A 227 -22.91 13.18 -13.51
CA THR A 227 -23.19 14.62 -13.44
C THR A 227 -24.52 15.00 -14.09
N SER A 228 -24.96 14.22 -15.08
CA SER A 228 -26.25 14.43 -15.77
C SER A 228 -27.36 13.61 -15.12
N ASN A 229 -27.12 12.36 -14.80
CA ASN A 229 -28.06 11.44 -14.15
C ASN A 229 -27.34 10.32 -13.42
N SER A 230 -27.16 10.46 -12.13
CA SER A 230 -26.42 9.50 -11.29
C SER A 230 -27.06 8.10 -11.24
N GLU A 231 -28.39 8.02 -11.37
CA GLU A 231 -29.12 6.73 -11.32
C GLU A 231 -28.86 5.86 -12.58
N LYS A 232 -28.56 6.49 -13.73
CA LYS A 232 -28.30 5.81 -15.01
C LYS A 232 -26.81 5.75 -15.36
N ALA A 233 -25.94 6.11 -14.44
CA ALA A 233 -24.51 6.25 -14.71
C ALA A 233 -23.70 4.95 -14.47
N THR A 234 -24.32 3.87 -13.99
CA THR A 234 -23.66 2.57 -13.82
C THR A 234 -23.33 1.96 -15.18
N VAL A 235 -22.04 1.76 -15.46
CA VAL A 235 -21.54 1.21 -16.73
C VAL A 235 -21.21 -0.27 -16.65
N ASN A 236 -20.90 -0.78 -15.47
CA ASN A 236 -20.73 -2.21 -15.18
C ASN A 236 -21.08 -2.51 -13.73
N SER A 237 -21.42 -3.75 -13.45
CA SER A 237 -21.67 -4.22 -12.08
C SER A 237 -21.26 -5.68 -11.91
N TYR A 238 -20.93 -6.05 -10.69
CA TYR A 238 -20.67 -7.42 -10.29
C TYR A 238 -21.49 -7.76 -9.05
N GLN A 239 -22.19 -8.89 -9.10
CA GLN A 239 -22.95 -9.43 -7.97
C GLN A 239 -22.22 -10.67 -7.46
N ALA A 240 -21.72 -10.59 -6.24
CA ALA A 240 -21.11 -11.74 -5.57
C ALA A 240 -22.17 -12.77 -5.17
N SER A 241 -21.77 -14.02 -5.08
CA SER A 241 -22.60 -15.10 -4.55
C SER A 241 -22.76 -14.95 -3.02
N THR A 242 -23.73 -15.65 -2.47
CA THR A 242 -23.84 -15.78 -1.01
C THR A 242 -22.61 -16.46 -0.43
N ASN A 243 -22.13 -15.98 0.72
CA ASN A 243 -20.91 -16.44 1.39
C ASN A 243 -19.59 -16.02 0.71
N GLU A 244 -19.60 -15.07 -0.21
CA GLU A 244 -18.40 -14.40 -0.71
C GLU A 244 -18.31 -13.02 -0.04
N TYR A 245 -17.30 -12.82 0.81
CA TYR A 245 -17.15 -11.62 1.64
C TYR A 245 -16.08 -10.70 1.07
N LEU A 246 -16.46 -9.46 0.79
CA LEU A 246 -15.57 -8.42 0.31
C LEU A 246 -14.77 -7.81 1.47
N SER A 247 -13.44 -7.80 1.35
CA SER A 247 -12.54 -7.12 2.29
C SER A 247 -12.14 -5.72 1.82
N GLY A 248 -12.14 -5.44 0.51
CA GLY A 248 -11.80 -4.11 0.00
C GLY A 248 -11.87 -4.00 -1.51
N ILE A 249 -11.88 -2.75 -1.97
CA ILE A 249 -11.80 -2.36 -3.38
C ILE A 249 -10.75 -1.28 -3.56
N LYS A 250 -10.00 -1.30 -4.68
CA LYS A 250 -9.02 -0.27 -5.03
C LYS A 250 -8.83 -0.17 -6.52
N PHE A 251 -8.91 1.04 -7.07
CA PHE A 251 -8.42 1.32 -8.41
C PHE A 251 -6.89 1.28 -8.42
N GLN A 252 -6.33 0.46 -9.27
CA GLN A 252 -4.88 0.36 -9.43
C GLN A 252 -4.37 1.05 -10.70
N ASN A 253 -5.26 1.65 -11.44
CA ASN A 253 -4.99 2.52 -12.59
C ASN A 253 -6.28 3.20 -13.04
N LYS A 254 -6.25 3.83 -14.21
CA LYS A 254 -7.39 4.56 -14.78
C LYS A 254 -8.63 3.70 -15.08
N LYS A 255 -8.49 2.36 -15.16
CA LYS A 255 -9.56 1.49 -15.68
C LYS A 255 -9.86 0.27 -14.84
N ASN A 256 -8.88 -0.28 -14.13
CA ASN A 256 -9.04 -1.57 -13.45
C ASN A 256 -9.27 -1.37 -11.97
N LEU A 257 -10.43 -1.75 -11.52
CA LEU A 257 -10.77 -1.91 -10.12
C LEU A 257 -10.38 -3.32 -9.69
N ILE A 258 -9.64 -3.45 -8.61
CA ILE A 258 -9.34 -4.71 -7.96
C ILE A 258 -10.21 -4.82 -6.71
N CYS A 259 -10.88 -5.95 -6.59
CA CYS A 259 -11.75 -6.26 -5.46
C CYS A 259 -11.22 -7.52 -4.78
N CYS A 260 -10.96 -7.41 -3.49
CA CYS A 260 -10.48 -8.51 -2.67
C CYS A 260 -11.66 -9.17 -1.96
N PHE A 261 -11.93 -10.40 -2.31
CA PHE A 261 -12.85 -11.27 -1.59
C PHE A 261 -12.06 -12.24 -0.70
N ASP A 262 -12.73 -12.89 0.22
CA ASP A 262 -12.14 -13.88 1.12
C ASP A 262 -11.54 -15.10 0.39
N SER A 263 -12.05 -15.43 -0.78
CA SER A 263 -11.68 -16.61 -1.56
C SER A 263 -11.05 -16.33 -2.93
N TYR A 264 -11.10 -15.08 -3.42
CA TYR A 264 -10.53 -14.71 -4.71
C TYR A 264 -10.27 -13.21 -4.84
N ILE A 265 -9.47 -12.86 -5.84
CA ILE A 265 -9.28 -11.48 -6.31
C ILE A 265 -10.04 -11.30 -7.63
N LEU A 266 -10.89 -10.29 -7.70
CA LEU A 266 -11.65 -9.91 -8.88
C LEU A 266 -11.08 -8.65 -9.50
N LYS A 267 -10.87 -8.66 -10.82
CA LYS A 267 -10.66 -7.47 -11.63
C LYS A 267 -11.98 -7.08 -12.31
N LEU A 268 -12.37 -5.83 -12.13
CA LEU A 268 -13.56 -5.25 -12.74
C LEU A 268 -13.18 -4.00 -13.53
N ASN A 269 -13.69 -3.88 -14.74
CA ASN A 269 -13.58 -2.68 -15.57
C ASN A 269 -14.87 -2.52 -16.40
N GLU A 270 -14.92 -1.49 -17.25
CA GLU A 270 -16.10 -1.19 -18.08
C GLU A 270 -16.57 -2.38 -18.95
N LYS A 271 -15.68 -3.29 -19.33
CA LYS A 271 -15.93 -4.33 -20.34
C LYS A 271 -16.06 -5.73 -19.75
N GLU A 272 -15.45 -5.99 -18.61
CA GLU A 272 -15.34 -7.35 -18.08
C GLU A 272 -15.31 -7.38 -16.54
N ASN A 273 -15.77 -8.51 -16.03
CA ASN A 273 -15.60 -8.96 -14.65
C ASN A 273 -14.85 -10.28 -14.67
N LYS A 274 -13.63 -10.31 -14.12
CA LYS A 274 -12.76 -11.49 -14.20
C LYS A 274 -12.17 -11.81 -12.83
N LYS A 275 -12.38 -13.05 -12.35
CA LYS A 275 -11.60 -13.58 -11.23
C LYS A 275 -10.17 -13.83 -11.76
N ILE A 276 -9.20 -13.10 -11.22
CA ILE A 276 -7.80 -13.12 -11.68
C ILE A 276 -6.91 -14.00 -10.79
N TYR A 277 -7.37 -14.31 -9.59
CA TYR A 277 -6.65 -15.17 -8.67
C TYR A 277 -7.62 -15.85 -7.69
N GLU A 278 -7.38 -17.12 -7.38
CA GLU A 278 -8.09 -17.82 -6.31
C GLU A 278 -7.18 -17.97 -5.10
N LEU A 279 -7.64 -17.48 -3.96
CA LEU A 279 -6.95 -17.56 -2.68
C LEU A 279 -7.11 -18.97 -2.10
N SER A 280 -6.06 -19.48 -1.50
CA SER A 280 -6.09 -20.79 -0.85
C SER A 280 -6.63 -20.71 0.58
N GLU A 281 -7.08 -21.82 1.14
CA GLU A 281 -7.45 -21.91 2.56
C GLU A 281 -6.28 -21.61 3.52
N ASN A 282 -5.05 -21.68 3.02
CA ASN A 282 -3.85 -21.35 3.78
C ASN A 282 -3.48 -19.86 3.72
N THR A 283 -4.23 -19.06 2.96
CA THR A 283 -3.99 -17.61 2.86
C THR A 283 -4.36 -16.95 4.19
N ALA A 284 -3.35 -16.38 4.85
CA ALA A 284 -3.52 -15.76 6.16
C ALA A 284 -3.81 -14.26 6.06
N TYR A 285 -3.23 -13.58 5.07
CA TYR A 285 -3.34 -12.15 4.87
C TYR A 285 -3.41 -11.81 3.39
N THR A 286 -4.13 -10.75 3.05
CA THR A 286 -4.24 -10.21 1.69
C THR A 286 -4.29 -8.69 1.74
N ASP A 287 -3.61 -8.01 0.81
CA ASP A 287 -3.67 -6.55 0.65
C ASP A 287 -3.62 -6.17 -0.83
N ILE A 288 -4.43 -5.17 -1.22
CA ILE A 288 -4.61 -4.72 -2.61
C ILE A 288 -4.19 -3.27 -2.83
N ASN A 289 -3.53 -2.61 -1.86
CA ASN A 289 -3.15 -1.21 -1.94
C ASN A 289 -1.85 -0.96 -2.75
N MET A 290 -1.37 -1.98 -3.45
CA MET A 290 -0.29 -1.81 -4.41
C MET A 290 -0.76 -1.05 -5.67
N LEU A 291 0.17 -0.33 -6.29
CA LEU A 291 -0.10 0.45 -7.51
C LEU A 291 -0.51 -0.44 -8.71
N SER A 292 0.00 -1.67 -8.80
CA SER A 292 -0.21 -2.54 -9.96
C SER A 292 -0.17 -4.02 -9.61
N GLY A 293 -0.98 -4.43 -8.64
CA GLY A 293 -1.02 -5.82 -8.21
C GLY A 293 -1.62 -5.98 -6.82
N PHE A 294 -1.45 -7.13 -6.26
CA PHE A 294 -1.89 -7.45 -4.90
C PHE A 294 -0.88 -8.39 -4.26
N ILE A 295 -0.92 -8.45 -2.95
CA ILE A 295 -0.10 -9.35 -2.17
C ILE A 295 -0.98 -10.26 -1.32
N HIS A 296 -0.48 -11.44 -1.06
CA HIS A 296 -1.03 -12.31 -0.03
C HIS A 296 0.08 -13.10 0.66
N VAL A 297 -0.21 -13.54 1.86
CA VAL A 297 0.70 -14.37 2.65
C VAL A 297 0.05 -15.72 2.88
N ASP A 298 0.71 -16.75 2.40
CA ASP A 298 0.32 -18.13 2.66
C ASP A 298 1.11 -18.70 3.83
N LYS A 299 0.40 -19.44 4.69
CA LYS A 299 1.00 -20.22 5.75
C LYS A 299 1.28 -21.62 5.27
N GLU A 300 2.55 -22.01 5.24
CA GLU A 300 2.97 -23.37 4.92
C GLU A 300 3.33 -24.12 6.20
N THR A 301 2.66 -25.24 6.44
CA THR A 301 2.98 -26.09 7.59
C THR A 301 4.15 -27.00 7.19
N SER A 302 5.37 -26.62 7.58
CA SER A 302 6.58 -27.41 7.29
C SER A 302 6.82 -28.53 8.30
N SER A 303 6.26 -28.41 9.52
CA SER A 303 6.25 -29.46 10.56
C SER A 303 5.22 -29.13 11.64
N VAL A 304 4.96 -30.08 12.56
CA VAL A 304 4.03 -29.88 13.69
C VAL A 304 4.41 -28.67 14.56
N PHE A 305 5.68 -28.25 14.54
CA PHE A 305 6.20 -27.17 15.41
C PHE A 305 6.68 -25.93 14.63
N LYS A 306 6.67 -25.95 13.30
CA LYS A 306 7.19 -24.84 12.49
C LYS A 306 6.23 -24.53 11.33
N SER A 307 5.73 -23.31 11.32
CA SER A 307 5.03 -22.76 10.16
C SER A 307 5.95 -21.74 9.49
N ASP A 308 6.14 -21.90 8.20
CA ASP A 308 6.82 -20.92 7.36
C ASP A 308 5.75 -20.08 6.66
N TYR A 309 6.00 -18.79 6.52
CA TYR A 309 5.11 -17.89 5.80
C TYR A 309 5.77 -17.44 4.51
N ARG A 310 4.99 -17.37 3.45
CA ARG A 310 5.46 -16.88 2.15
C ARG A 310 4.61 -15.71 1.69
N LEU A 311 5.24 -14.55 1.56
CA LEU A 311 4.65 -13.43 0.87
C LEU A 311 4.71 -13.71 -0.64
N LYS A 312 3.57 -13.65 -1.28
CA LYS A 312 3.42 -13.74 -2.73
C LYS A 312 2.96 -12.40 -3.27
N ILE A 313 3.68 -11.92 -4.28
CA ILE A 313 3.46 -10.62 -4.91
C ILE A 313 3.01 -10.89 -6.34
N ASN A 314 1.76 -10.55 -6.63
CA ASN A 314 1.11 -10.76 -7.90
C ASN A 314 0.95 -9.45 -8.66
N SER A 315 1.18 -9.48 -9.95
CA SER A 315 0.94 -8.36 -10.84
C SER A 315 -0.44 -8.47 -11.49
N ASN A 316 -1.05 -7.33 -11.84
CA ASN A 316 -2.23 -7.30 -12.69
C ASN A 316 -1.94 -7.69 -14.16
N ASP A 317 -0.68 -7.78 -14.55
CA ASP A 317 -0.27 -8.36 -15.82
C ASP A 317 -0.23 -9.89 -15.68
N GLU A 318 -1.18 -10.57 -16.30
CA GLU A 318 -1.32 -12.02 -16.26
C GLU A 318 -0.08 -12.78 -16.80
N LYS A 319 0.79 -12.10 -17.55
CA LYS A 319 2.04 -12.68 -18.05
C LYS A 319 3.20 -12.55 -17.06
N ALA A 320 3.05 -11.67 -16.07
CA ALA A 320 4.08 -11.49 -15.06
C ALA A 320 4.10 -12.69 -14.10
N LYS A 321 5.30 -13.17 -13.81
CA LYS A 321 5.47 -14.24 -12.84
C LYS A 321 5.27 -13.72 -11.42
N GLU A 322 4.57 -14.50 -10.61
CA GLU A 322 4.49 -14.32 -9.17
C GLU A 322 5.91 -14.25 -8.56
N LYS A 323 6.11 -13.33 -7.64
CA LYS A 323 7.35 -13.23 -6.87
C LYS A 323 7.08 -13.67 -5.45
N VAL A 324 8.07 -14.36 -4.87
CA VAL A 324 7.95 -14.94 -3.54
C VAL A 324 9.04 -14.40 -2.65
N TYR A 325 8.65 -13.97 -1.44
CA TYR A 325 9.54 -13.63 -0.35
C TYR A 325 9.27 -14.54 0.85
N ILE A 326 10.32 -15.18 1.39
CA ILE A 326 10.20 -16.08 2.54
C ILE A 326 10.27 -15.24 3.82
N ILE A 327 9.26 -15.37 4.68
CA ILE A 327 9.16 -14.63 5.93
C ILE A 327 9.73 -15.50 7.05
N GLU A 328 10.77 -15.00 7.71
CA GLU A 328 11.38 -15.68 8.87
C GLU A 328 10.72 -15.20 10.16
N GLY A 329 9.77 -15.96 10.69
CA GLY A 329 9.08 -15.70 11.96
C GLY A 329 7.57 -15.59 11.82
N ASN A 330 6.92 -15.29 12.94
CA ASN A 330 5.47 -15.15 13.00
C ASN A 330 5.06 -13.76 12.52
N ILE A 331 4.18 -13.73 11.53
CA ILE A 331 3.62 -12.49 11.03
C ILE A 331 2.42 -12.05 11.87
N LYS A 332 2.31 -10.77 12.15
CA LYS A 332 1.22 -10.12 12.87
C LYS A 332 0.28 -9.39 11.94
N ASP A 333 0.83 -8.73 10.91
CA ASP A 333 0.08 -7.95 9.93
C ASP A 333 0.91 -7.70 8.67
N ILE A 334 0.22 -7.37 7.57
CA ILE A 334 0.83 -6.90 6.33
C ILE A 334 0.16 -5.61 5.88
N LYS A 335 0.93 -4.72 5.31
CA LYS A 335 0.40 -3.52 4.65
C LYS A 335 1.15 -3.27 3.36
N SER A 336 0.44 -2.81 2.33
CA SER A 336 1.08 -2.34 1.12
C SER A 336 0.65 -0.92 0.77
N LYS A 337 1.51 -0.19 0.11
CA LYS A 337 1.20 1.11 -0.49
C LYS A 337 2.10 1.31 -1.71
N ASP A 338 1.51 1.60 -2.85
CA ASP A 338 2.21 1.78 -4.12
C ASP A 338 3.12 0.59 -4.48
N GLU A 339 4.42 0.70 -4.25
CA GLU A 339 5.42 -0.32 -4.57
C GLU A 339 6.08 -0.93 -3.33
N LYS A 340 5.66 -0.52 -2.14
CA LYS A 340 6.23 -0.92 -0.85
C LYS A 340 5.29 -1.85 -0.10
N ILE A 341 5.87 -2.80 0.60
CA ILE A 341 5.19 -3.79 1.43
C ILE A 341 5.85 -3.78 2.80
N ALA A 342 5.08 -3.67 3.86
CA ALA A 342 5.53 -3.80 5.23
C ALA A 342 5.02 -5.12 5.82
N LEU A 343 5.92 -5.91 6.37
CA LEU A 343 5.66 -7.17 7.08
C LEU A 343 5.91 -6.93 8.57
N HIS A 344 4.85 -6.89 9.34
CA HIS A 344 4.92 -6.69 10.80
C HIS A 344 5.13 -8.04 11.51
N LEU A 345 6.27 -8.21 12.18
CA LEU A 345 6.70 -9.46 12.84
C LEU A 345 6.82 -9.31 14.37
N GLY A 346 6.05 -8.41 14.96
CA GLY A 346 6.07 -8.14 16.42
C GLY A 346 7.09 -7.08 16.82
N THR A 347 8.34 -7.45 17.06
CA THR A 347 9.43 -6.49 17.37
C THR A 347 10.28 -6.15 16.14
N LYS A 348 9.89 -6.63 14.97
CA LYS A 348 10.58 -6.39 13.70
C LYS A 348 9.57 -6.00 12.63
N VAL A 349 10.03 -5.18 11.68
CA VAL A 349 9.32 -4.90 10.44
C VAL A 349 10.28 -5.10 9.28
N GLU A 350 9.85 -5.84 8.28
CA GLU A 350 10.58 -6.01 7.03
C GLU A 350 9.85 -5.25 5.93
N PHE A 351 10.56 -4.37 5.25
CA PHE A 351 10.05 -3.62 4.10
C PHE A 351 10.55 -4.28 2.83
N VAL A 352 9.61 -4.73 2.01
CA VAL A 352 9.87 -5.48 0.78
C VAL A 352 9.34 -4.67 -0.41
N GLY A 353 10.14 -4.59 -1.46
CA GLY A 353 9.71 -3.95 -2.69
C GLY A 353 8.83 -4.86 -3.56
N LYS A 354 8.12 -4.30 -4.54
CA LYS A 354 7.32 -5.05 -5.52
C LYS A 354 8.09 -6.12 -6.30
N ASN A 355 9.43 -6.06 -6.29
CA ASN A 355 10.32 -7.03 -6.91
C ASN A 355 10.54 -8.29 -6.06
N GLY A 356 9.99 -8.33 -4.84
CA GLY A 356 10.18 -9.42 -3.89
C GLY A 356 11.52 -9.39 -3.15
N TRP A 357 12.18 -8.24 -3.11
CA TRP A 357 13.47 -8.07 -2.44
C TRP A 357 13.28 -7.25 -1.17
N LEU A 358 14.07 -7.60 -0.14
CA LEU A 358 14.14 -6.82 1.09
C LEU A 358 14.77 -5.45 0.78
N ASP A 359 14.02 -4.39 1.04
CA ASP A 359 14.52 -3.02 0.94
C ASP A 359 15.19 -2.61 2.26
N LYS A 360 14.46 -2.74 3.38
CA LYS A 360 14.93 -2.41 4.72
C LYS A 360 14.34 -3.35 5.76
N LYS A 361 15.02 -3.48 6.89
CA LYS A 361 14.57 -4.22 8.06
C LYS A 361 14.73 -3.35 9.29
N TYR A 362 13.66 -3.14 10.00
CA TYR A 362 13.69 -2.45 11.29
C TYR A 362 13.59 -3.46 12.43
N LYS A 363 14.31 -3.20 13.51
CA LYS A 363 14.32 -4.04 14.72
C LYS A 363 14.25 -3.17 15.96
N SER A 364 13.33 -3.51 16.85
CA SER A 364 13.13 -2.86 18.14
C SER A 364 13.31 -3.85 19.29
N SER A 365 13.66 -3.33 20.47
CA SER A 365 13.61 -4.03 21.75
C SER A 365 12.19 -4.08 22.31
N GLN A 366 11.30 -3.17 21.87
CA GLN A 366 9.93 -3.04 22.32
C GLN A 366 8.96 -3.62 21.28
N GLU A 367 7.78 -4.01 21.73
CA GLU A 367 6.71 -4.41 20.83
C GLU A 367 6.27 -3.24 19.94
N ILE A 368 6.11 -3.52 18.65
CA ILE A 368 5.51 -2.62 17.69
C ILE A 368 4.01 -2.90 17.71
N LYS A 369 3.20 -1.88 18.01
CA LYS A 369 1.74 -2.00 18.06
C LYS A 369 1.12 -2.01 16.67
N ASP A 370 1.63 -1.15 15.78
CA ASP A 370 1.16 -1.02 14.41
C ASP A 370 2.26 -0.44 13.52
N VAL A 371 2.07 -0.57 12.21
CA VAL A 371 2.96 -0.03 11.19
C VAL A 371 2.12 0.78 10.20
N VAL A 372 2.52 2.00 9.88
CA VAL A 372 1.93 2.77 8.80
C VAL A 372 2.95 3.00 7.69
N LEU A 373 2.48 3.05 6.46
CA LEU A 373 3.31 2.96 5.27
C LEU A 373 2.85 3.96 4.21
N SER A 374 3.80 4.69 3.64
CA SER A 374 3.67 5.36 2.35
C SER A 374 4.75 4.84 1.40
N ASN A 375 4.84 5.42 0.19
CA ASN A 375 5.92 5.05 -0.74
C ASN A 375 7.30 5.55 -0.28
N GLU A 376 7.36 6.58 0.56
CA GLU A 376 8.58 7.26 0.98
C GLU A 376 8.99 6.93 2.42
N ILE A 377 8.03 6.63 3.29
CA ILE A 377 8.29 6.40 4.71
C ILE A 377 7.58 5.16 5.24
N GLY A 378 8.23 4.50 6.20
CA GLY A 378 7.63 3.53 7.10
C GLY A 378 7.70 4.04 8.53
N ALA A 379 6.59 3.94 9.28
CA ALA A 379 6.58 4.35 10.67
C ALA A 379 6.09 3.20 11.56
N MET A 380 6.87 2.88 12.59
CA MET A 380 6.61 1.86 13.60
C MET A 380 6.04 2.51 14.84
N ILE A 381 4.82 2.14 15.18
CA ILE A 381 4.07 2.72 16.29
C ILE A 381 4.31 1.88 17.54
N HIS A 382 4.93 2.46 18.54
CA HIS A 382 5.10 1.90 19.88
C HIS A 382 4.13 2.58 20.87
N LYS A 383 4.19 2.21 22.13
CA LYS A 383 3.31 2.80 23.16
C LYS A 383 3.62 4.29 23.38
N ASN A 384 4.90 4.65 23.48
CA ASN A 384 5.34 5.99 23.90
C ASN A 384 6.17 6.71 22.84
N LYS A 385 6.24 6.18 21.64
CA LYS A 385 6.97 6.79 20.52
C LYS A 385 6.54 6.24 19.18
N ILE A 386 6.89 6.95 18.15
CA ILE A 386 6.79 6.51 16.76
C ILE A 386 8.17 6.63 16.14
N ASP A 387 8.71 5.52 15.65
CA ASP A 387 9.97 5.49 14.93
C ASP A 387 9.70 5.59 13.41
N ILE A 388 10.40 6.51 12.74
CA ILE A 388 10.24 6.79 11.33
C ILE A 388 11.51 6.38 10.60
N ILE A 389 11.35 5.74 9.45
CA ILE A 389 12.43 5.45 8.52
C ILE A 389 12.04 5.86 7.10
N GLU A 390 13.01 6.30 6.32
CA GLU A 390 12.88 6.48 4.87
C GLU A 390 12.89 5.11 4.17
N LEU A 391 12.11 4.93 3.09
CA LEU A 391 11.96 3.67 2.36
C LEU A 391 12.53 3.71 0.95
#